data_34d016a97f47ff2eb63171fcc4da3dae
#
_entry.id   34d016a97f47ff2eb63171fcc4da3dae
#
_cell.length_a   1.000
_cell.length_b   1.000
_cell.length_c   1.000
_cell.angle_alpha   90.00
_cell.angle_beta   90.00
_cell.angle_gamma   90.00
#
_symmetry.space_group_name_H-M   'P 1'
#
loop_
_entity.id
_entity.type
_entity.pdbx_description
1 polymer ?
#
loop_
_entity_poly.entity_id
_entity_poly.type
_entity_poly.pdbx_seq_one_letter_code
_entity_poly.pdbx_strand_id
1 'polypeptide(L)'
;MEKDTNAHQPSATSGKEPLPEHVLRTRREFVDLVAKIVADAIPSHRYDVVGIAERLGLSEQTFRRRLYVSTGYTPKQFITSIQMREAERLLSEYPDAKVKDVAFKCGFDETSPFSKAFKKWSGYGPLAFRKQKRIEESEDWVRLLEKYK
;
A
#
# COMPACT_ATOMS: atom_id res chain seq x y z
N MET A 1 -32.06 1.60 8.53
CA MET A 1 -31.70 1.52 8.06
C MET A 1 -31.42 1.21 7.54
N GLU A 2 -31.21 1.18 7.55
CA GLU A 2 -30.76 0.82 6.96
C GLU A 2 -30.54 0.54 6.16
N LYS A 3 -30.76 0.42 5.88
CA LYS A 3 -30.60 0.26 4.86
C LYS A 3 -29.95 0.32 4.19
N ASP A 4 -29.88 0.45 4.57
CA ASP A 4 -29.07 0.43 3.87
C ASP A 4 -28.70 -0.04 3.28
N THR A 5 -28.78 0.05 3.51
CA THR A 5 -28.31 -0.44 2.88
C THR A 5 -28.24 -0.95 2.03
N ASN A 6 -28.50 -1.00 1.91
CA ASN A 6 -28.23 -1.43 0.99
C ASN A 6 -27.92 -1.68 0.25
N ALA A 7 -27.72 -1.68 0.48
CA ALA A 7 -27.37 -1.77 -0.30
C ALA A 7 -27.25 -2.20 -1.10
N HIS A 8 -27.16 -2.36 -1.16
CA HIS A 8 -27.03 -2.62 -2.11
C HIS A 8 -26.77 -3.03 -3.00
N GLN A 9 -26.75 -3.10 -3.53
CA GLN A 9 -26.53 -3.67 -4.40
C GLN A 9 -25.90 -3.66 -5.44
N PRO A 10 -25.52 -4.10 -5.46
CA PRO A 10 -24.47 -3.92 -6.37
C PRO A 10 -24.66 -4.70 -7.59
N SER A 11 -24.49 -4.11 -8.58
CA SER A 11 -24.49 -4.81 -9.80
C SER A 11 -23.18 -5.53 -9.91
N ALA A 12 -23.21 -6.74 -10.03
CA ALA A 12 -22.03 -7.50 -10.25
C ALA A 12 -21.61 -7.35 -11.68
N THR A 13 -20.80 -6.42 -11.97
CA THR A 13 -20.60 -6.07 -13.35
C THR A 13 -19.32 -6.54 -13.96
N SER A 14 -18.29 -6.70 -13.20
CA SER A 14 -16.99 -6.94 -13.80
C SER A 14 -16.66 -8.39 -14.07
N GLY A 15 -17.61 -9.28 -13.90
CA GLY A 15 -17.37 -10.69 -14.09
C GLY A 15 -16.69 -11.36 -12.91
N LYS A 16 -16.33 -10.60 -11.90
CA LYS A 16 -15.77 -11.14 -10.67
C LYS A 16 -16.84 -11.12 -9.59
N GLU A 17 -16.93 -12.20 -8.86
CA GLU A 17 -17.91 -12.29 -7.80
C GLU A 17 -17.52 -11.39 -6.64
N PRO A 18 -18.50 -10.69 -6.04
CA PRO A 18 -18.24 -9.94 -4.81
C PRO A 18 -17.79 -10.89 -3.72
N LEU A 19 -16.96 -10.40 -2.82
CA LEU A 19 -16.51 -11.20 -1.71
C LEU A 19 -17.64 -11.41 -0.71
N PRO A 20 -17.67 -12.58 -0.06
CA PRO A 20 -18.70 -12.84 0.96
C PRO A 20 -18.65 -11.78 2.05
N GLU A 21 -19.81 -11.40 2.52
CA GLU A 21 -19.90 -10.37 3.53
C GLU A 21 -19.14 -10.69 4.80
N HIS A 22 -19.07 -11.96 5.18
CA HIS A 22 -18.35 -12.35 6.38
C HIS A 22 -16.86 -12.05 6.30
N VAL A 23 -16.31 -11.94 5.09
CA VAL A 23 -14.91 -11.58 4.88
C VAL A 23 -14.68 -10.11 5.18
N LEU A 24 -15.71 -9.30 5.05
CA LEU A 24 -15.62 -7.85 5.27
C LEU A 24 -16.16 -7.39 6.62
N ARG A 25 -16.55 -8.33 7.49
CA ARG A 25 -17.26 -7.94 8.69
C ARG A 25 -16.41 -7.20 9.72
N THR A 26 -15.14 -7.51 9.85
CA THR A 26 -14.28 -6.78 10.79
C THR A 26 -13.49 -5.70 10.07
N ARG A 27 -13.20 -4.64 10.81
CA ARG A 27 -12.41 -3.54 10.28
C ARG A 27 -11.03 -4.02 9.83
N ARG A 28 -10.40 -4.84 10.65
CA ARG A 28 -9.07 -5.36 10.36
C ARG A 28 -9.06 -6.24 9.11
N GLU A 29 -10.02 -7.16 9.03
CA GLU A 29 -10.13 -8.03 7.86
C GLU A 29 -10.32 -7.23 6.59
N PHE A 30 -11.14 -6.18 6.66
CA PHE A 30 -11.38 -5.30 5.53
C PHE A 30 -10.08 -4.62 5.08
N VAL A 31 -9.34 -4.02 6.03
CA VAL A 31 -8.10 -3.32 5.72
C VAL A 31 -7.05 -4.28 5.15
N ASP A 32 -6.91 -5.45 5.76
CA ASP A 32 -5.94 -6.45 5.27
C ASP A 32 -6.26 -6.88 3.85
N LEU A 33 -7.54 -7.06 3.55
CA LEU A 33 -7.96 -7.45 2.21
C LEU A 33 -7.69 -6.35 1.19
N VAL A 34 -7.99 -5.10 1.54
CA VAL A 34 -7.70 -3.97 0.67
C VAL A 34 -6.20 -3.88 0.41
N ALA A 35 -5.41 -4.02 1.45
CA ALA A 35 -3.95 -3.97 1.32
C ALA A 35 -3.43 -5.05 0.38
N LYS A 36 -3.99 -6.26 0.46
CA LYS A 36 -3.59 -7.34 -0.42
C LYS A 36 -3.96 -7.06 -1.87
N ILE A 37 -5.17 -6.58 -2.09
CA ILE A 37 -5.62 -6.24 -3.45
C ILE A 37 -4.73 -5.17 -4.06
N VAL A 38 -4.41 -4.14 -3.29
CA VAL A 38 -3.55 -3.06 -3.75
C VAL A 38 -2.14 -3.57 -4.04
N ALA A 39 -1.57 -4.34 -3.11
CA ALA A 39 -0.23 -4.89 -3.27
C ALA A 39 -0.12 -5.75 -4.53
N ASP A 40 -1.14 -6.57 -4.80
CA ASP A 40 -1.15 -7.42 -5.98
C ASP A 40 -1.27 -6.61 -7.28
N ALA A 41 -1.92 -5.45 -7.23
CA ALA A 41 -2.14 -4.62 -8.41
C ALA A 41 -0.97 -3.69 -8.74
N ILE A 42 -0.18 -3.30 -7.74
CA ILE A 42 0.91 -2.34 -7.93
C ILE A 42 1.89 -2.73 -9.03
N PRO A 43 2.41 -3.97 -9.08
CA PRO A 43 3.40 -4.33 -10.11
C PRO A 43 2.87 -4.19 -11.54
N SER A 44 1.56 -4.30 -11.74
CA SER A 44 0.97 -4.16 -13.07
C SER A 44 0.60 -2.72 -13.40
N HIS A 45 0.80 -1.80 -12.46
CA HIS A 45 0.41 -0.40 -12.57
C HIS A 45 -1.10 -0.22 -12.78
N ARG A 46 -1.91 -1.17 -12.29
CA ARG A 46 -3.38 -1.16 -12.44
C ARG A 46 -4.06 -1.13 -11.09
N TYR A 47 -3.99 0.02 -10.45
CA TYR A 47 -4.53 0.17 -9.11
C TYR A 47 -5.49 1.35 -9.00
N ASP A 48 -6.53 1.37 -9.85
CA ASP A 48 -7.50 2.43 -9.74
C ASP A 48 -8.55 2.12 -8.67
N VAL A 49 -9.16 3.18 -8.15
CA VAL A 49 -10.10 3.08 -7.03
C VAL A 49 -11.35 2.32 -7.41
N VAL A 50 -11.85 2.54 -8.62
CA VAL A 50 -13.06 1.85 -9.09
C VAL A 50 -12.83 0.35 -9.18
N GLY A 51 -11.70 -0.06 -9.74
CA GLY A 51 -11.37 -1.47 -9.87
C GLY A 51 -11.23 -2.16 -8.51
N ILE A 52 -10.63 -1.48 -7.55
CA ILE A 52 -10.49 -2.04 -6.21
C ILE A 52 -11.86 -2.21 -5.56
N ALA A 53 -12.72 -1.19 -5.67
CA ALA A 53 -14.07 -1.26 -5.10
C ALA A 53 -14.87 -2.40 -5.74
N GLU A 54 -14.77 -2.57 -7.05
CA GLU A 54 -15.44 -3.66 -7.76
C GLU A 54 -15.01 -5.03 -7.24
N ARG A 55 -13.72 -5.20 -7.00
CA ARG A 55 -13.22 -6.47 -6.48
C ARG A 55 -13.76 -6.77 -5.08
N LEU A 56 -14.12 -5.73 -4.34
CA LEU A 56 -14.70 -5.88 -3.00
C LEU A 56 -16.21 -6.00 -3.04
N GLY A 57 -16.82 -5.85 -4.22
CA GLY A 57 -18.27 -5.85 -4.33
C GLY A 57 -18.91 -4.61 -3.76
N LEU A 58 -18.18 -3.51 -3.72
CA LEU A 58 -18.65 -2.25 -3.13
C LEU A 58 -18.71 -1.16 -4.20
N SER A 59 -19.62 -0.19 -4.00
CA SER A 59 -19.56 1.03 -4.80
C SER A 59 -18.33 1.82 -4.40
N GLU A 60 -17.87 2.67 -5.29
CA GLU A 60 -16.71 3.52 -4.99
C GLU A 60 -16.94 4.36 -3.74
N GLN A 61 -18.14 4.93 -3.61
CA GLN A 61 -18.48 5.77 -2.48
C GLN A 61 -18.43 4.99 -1.15
N THR A 62 -18.99 3.79 -1.14
CA THR A 62 -18.97 2.94 0.05
C THR A 62 -17.55 2.53 0.41
N PHE A 63 -16.76 2.19 -0.61
CA PHE A 63 -15.37 1.84 -0.41
C PHE A 63 -14.59 2.99 0.24
N ARG A 64 -14.74 4.20 -0.31
CA ARG A 64 -14.06 5.39 0.22
C ARG A 64 -14.42 5.62 1.68
N ARG A 65 -15.68 5.54 1.99
CA ARG A 65 -16.16 5.77 3.35
C ARG A 65 -15.62 4.72 4.32
N ARG A 66 -15.74 3.45 3.96
CA ARG A 66 -15.26 2.37 4.83
C ARG A 66 -13.76 2.43 5.05
N LEU A 67 -13.03 2.73 4.00
CA LEU A 67 -11.58 2.84 4.12
C LEU A 67 -11.20 4.00 5.04
N TYR A 68 -11.84 5.14 4.86
CA TYR A 68 -11.55 6.31 5.68
C TYR A 68 -11.88 6.06 7.15
N VAL A 69 -13.05 5.46 7.41
CA VAL A 69 -13.44 5.13 8.79
C VAL A 69 -12.45 4.14 9.41
N SER A 70 -11.95 3.21 8.63
CA SER A 70 -11.07 2.16 9.13
C SER A 70 -9.61 2.60 9.30
N THR A 71 -9.12 3.50 8.45
CA THR A 71 -7.70 3.85 8.40
C THR A 71 -7.39 5.33 8.56
N GLY A 72 -8.37 6.19 8.33
CA GLY A 72 -8.14 7.63 8.27
C GLY A 72 -7.57 8.08 6.92
N TYR A 73 -7.43 7.16 5.97
CA TYR A 73 -6.87 7.47 4.66
C TYR A 73 -7.93 7.48 3.57
N THR A 74 -7.73 8.34 2.59
CA THR A 74 -8.44 8.22 1.32
C THR A 74 -7.83 7.03 0.55
N PRO A 75 -8.52 6.50 -0.46
CA PRO A 75 -7.95 5.42 -1.26
C PRO A 75 -6.59 5.77 -1.86
N LYS A 76 -6.43 6.99 -2.36
CA LYS A 76 -5.15 7.42 -2.95
C LYS A 76 -4.03 7.41 -1.91
N GLN A 77 -4.31 7.92 -0.70
CA GLN A 77 -3.33 7.92 0.38
C GLN A 77 -2.99 6.50 0.80
N PHE A 78 -3.98 5.62 0.82
CA PHE A 78 -3.76 4.23 1.20
C PHE A 78 -2.88 3.51 0.17
N ILE A 79 -3.18 3.70 -1.12
CA ILE A 79 -2.39 3.13 -2.20
C ILE A 79 -0.94 3.62 -2.09
N THR A 80 -0.76 4.93 -1.89
CA THR A 80 0.58 5.50 -1.75
C THR A 80 1.33 4.87 -0.57
N SER A 81 0.64 4.65 0.55
CA SER A 81 1.30 4.04 1.71
C SER A 81 1.79 2.62 1.40
N ILE A 82 1.03 1.84 0.64
CA ILE A 82 1.44 0.50 0.24
C ILE A 82 2.65 0.58 -0.70
N GLN A 83 2.60 1.49 -1.68
CA GLN A 83 3.72 1.69 -2.59
C GLN A 83 5.00 2.07 -1.85
N MET A 84 4.88 2.97 -0.88
CA MET A 84 6.04 3.45 -0.14
C MET A 84 6.62 2.39 0.78
N ARG A 85 5.79 1.57 1.40
CA ARG A 85 6.28 0.45 2.20
C ARG A 85 7.03 -0.57 1.37
N GLU A 86 6.54 -0.84 0.18
CA GLU A 86 7.25 -1.74 -0.73
C GLU A 86 8.57 -1.13 -1.17
N ALA A 87 8.59 0.19 -1.41
CA ALA A 87 9.81 0.89 -1.77
C ALA A 87 10.85 0.80 -0.64
N GLU A 88 10.42 1.00 0.60
CA GLU A 88 11.33 0.86 1.75
C GLU A 88 11.94 -0.54 1.78
N ARG A 89 11.09 -1.55 1.60
CA ARG A 89 11.56 -2.93 1.60
C ARG A 89 12.61 -3.17 0.52
N LEU A 90 12.31 -2.73 -0.71
CA LEU A 90 13.22 -2.94 -1.82
C LEU A 90 14.54 -2.17 -1.66
N LEU A 91 14.46 -0.94 -1.18
CA LEU A 91 15.66 -0.14 -0.96
C LEU A 91 16.54 -0.73 0.15
N SER A 92 15.92 -1.37 1.13
CA SER A 92 16.65 -1.98 2.25
C SER A 92 17.22 -3.35 1.88
N GLU A 93 16.42 -4.19 1.22
CA GLU A 93 16.82 -5.58 0.93
C GLU A 93 17.73 -5.70 -0.29
N TYR A 94 17.68 -4.75 -1.21
CA TYR A 94 18.46 -4.80 -2.43
C TYR A 94 19.30 -3.53 -2.57
N PRO A 95 20.42 -3.46 -1.84
CA PRO A 95 21.22 -2.22 -1.79
C PRO A 95 21.81 -1.80 -3.14
N ASP A 96 21.91 -2.72 -4.08
CA ASP A 96 22.46 -2.39 -5.39
C ASP A 96 21.40 -2.08 -6.45
N ALA A 97 20.12 -2.19 -6.08
CA ALA A 97 19.03 -1.90 -7.01
C ALA A 97 19.01 -0.41 -7.35
N LYS A 98 18.79 -0.11 -8.62
CA LYS A 98 18.69 1.28 -9.06
C LYS A 98 17.37 1.87 -8.62
N VAL A 99 17.38 3.15 -8.25
CA VAL A 99 16.18 3.83 -7.81
C VAL A 99 15.07 3.75 -8.87
N LYS A 100 15.42 3.86 -10.15
CA LYS A 100 14.42 3.80 -11.19
C LYS A 100 13.75 2.42 -11.26
N ASP A 101 14.50 1.35 -10.98
CA ASP A 101 13.94 0.00 -10.98
C ASP A 101 13.02 -0.20 -9.78
N VAL A 102 13.40 0.34 -8.63
CA VAL A 102 12.55 0.32 -7.44
C VAL A 102 11.25 1.09 -7.71
N ALA A 103 11.37 2.28 -8.30
CA ALA A 103 10.20 3.10 -8.64
C ALA A 103 9.24 2.32 -9.54
N PHE A 104 9.76 1.68 -10.57
CA PHE A 104 8.92 0.94 -11.50
C PHE A 104 8.22 -0.24 -10.81
N LYS A 105 8.94 -0.98 -9.98
CA LYS A 105 8.34 -2.10 -9.24
C LYS A 105 7.27 -1.65 -8.26
N CYS A 106 7.34 -0.41 -7.81
CA CYS A 106 6.34 0.16 -6.91
C CYS A 106 5.17 0.81 -7.66
N GLY A 107 5.11 0.66 -8.98
CA GLY A 107 3.99 1.16 -9.77
C GLY A 107 4.17 2.56 -10.33
N PHE A 108 5.37 3.11 -10.28
CA PHE A 108 5.66 4.43 -10.84
C PHE A 108 6.32 4.30 -12.20
N ASP A 109 5.83 5.05 -13.16
CA ASP A 109 6.39 5.04 -14.51
C ASP A 109 7.66 5.88 -14.60
N GLU A 110 7.83 6.85 -13.68
CA GLU A 110 8.98 7.74 -13.70
C GLU A 110 9.58 7.88 -12.31
N THR A 111 10.89 8.14 -12.28
CA THR A 111 11.62 8.25 -11.03
C THR A 111 11.30 9.52 -10.25
N SER A 112 11.11 10.64 -10.96
CA SER A 112 10.91 11.93 -10.29
C SER A 112 9.66 11.96 -9.40
N PRO A 113 8.47 11.59 -9.89
CA PRO A 113 7.30 11.52 -9.02
C PRO A 113 7.49 10.55 -7.86
N PHE A 114 8.16 9.42 -8.11
CA PHE A 114 8.46 8.44 -7.06
C PHE A 114 9.31 9.08 -5.96
N SER A 115 10.40 9.72 -6.35
CA SER A 115 11.34 10.30 -5.38
C SER A 115 10.67 11.37 -4.53
N LYS A 116 9.80 12.18 -5.13
CA LYS A 116 9.07 13.21 -4.40
C LYS A 116 8.11 12.59 -3.40
N ALA A 117 7.36 11.57 -3.83
CA ALA A 117 6.41 10.89 -2.95
C ALA A 117 7.15 10.20 -1.81
N PHE A 118 8.26 9.56 -2.13
CA PHE A 118 9.04 8.83 -1.12
C PHE A 118 9.62 9.78 -0.09
N LYS A 119 10.16 10.91 -0.52
CA LYS A 119 10.70 11.91 0.40
C LYS A 119 9.61 12.48 1.30
N LYS A 120 8.44 12.77 0.74
CA LYS A 120 7.32 13.27 1.52
C LYS A 120 6.88 12.25 2.57
N TRP A 121 6.90 10.98 2.22
CA TRP A 121 6.44 9.91 3.10
C TRP A 121 7.45 9.53 4.17
N SER A 122 8.73 9.39 3.80
CA SER A 122 9.77 8.91 4.71
C SER A 122 10.62 10.00 5.35
N GLY A 123 10.59 11.21 4.79
CA GLY A 123 11.47 12.29 5.23
C GLY A 123 12.81 12.31 4.50
N TYR A 124 13.11 11.26 3.73
CA TYR A 124 14.38 11.13 3.01
C TYR A 124 14.13 10.77 1.55
N GLY A 125 14.96 11.28 0.65
CA GLY A 125 14.95 10.78 -0.72
C GLY A 125 15.40 9.32 -0.74
N PRO A 126 15.16 8.59 -1.83
CA PRO A 126 15.48 7.15 -1.87
C PRO A 126 16.94 6.81 -1.57
N LEU A 127 17.88 7.56 -2.14
CA LEU A 127 19.30 7.28 -1.89
C LEU A 127 19.70 7.63 -0.45
N ALA A 128 19.20 8.75 0.05
CA ALA A 128 19.47 9.14 1.43
C ALA A 128 18.87 8.15 2.42
N PHE A 129 17.67 7.63 2.13
CA PHE A 129 17.04 6.61 2.94
C PHE A 129 17.88 5.35 3.01
N ARG A 130 18.37 4.89 1.86
CA ARG A 130 19.22 3.69 1.80
C ARG A 130 20.49 3.87 2.64
N LYS A 131 21.10 5.06 2.54
CA LYS A 131 22.30 5.36 3.31
C LYS A 131 22.00 5.37 4.80
N GLN A 132 20.88 5.96 5.19
CA GLN A 132 20.47 6.04 6.58
C GLN A 132 20.22 4.64 7.16
N LYS A 133 19.57 3.77 6.40
CA LYS A 133 19.33 2.39 6.83
C LYS A 133 20.63 1.63 7.05
N ARG A 134 21.61 1.80 6.19
CA ARG A 134 22.92 1.15 6.37
C ARG A 134 23.59 1.60 7.67
N ILE A 135 23.49 2.88 7.99
CA ILE A 135 24.06 3.41 9.22
C ILE A 135 23.38 2.79 10.44
N GLU A 136 22.05 2.76 10.43
CA GLU A 136 21.29 2.18 11.52
C GLU A 136 21.62 0.70 11.73
N GLU A 137 21.67 -0.07 10.65
CA GLU A 137 22.00 -1.48 10.71
C GLU A 137 23.41 -1.70 11.25
N SER A 138 24.35 -0.86 10.84
CA SER A 138 25.72 -0.92 11.33
C SER A 138 25.78 -0.67 12.83
N GLU A 139 25.05 0.33 13.30
CA GLU A 139 25.00 0.64 14.73
C GLU A 139 24.38 -0.48 15.54
N ASP A 140 23.32 -1.10 14.99
CA ASP A 140 22.68 -2.24 15.65
C ASP A 140 23.64 -3.42 15.78
N TRP A 141 24.42 -3.68 14.74
CA TRP A 141 25.44 -4.73 14.79
C TRP A 141 26.48 -4.44 15.85
N VAL A 142 26.94 -3.20 15.95
CA VAL A 142 27.93 -2.82 16.95
C VAL A 142 27.38 -3.04 18.37
N ARG A 143 26.13 -2.63 18.62
CA ARG A 143 25.49 -2.85 19.91
C ARG A 143 25.36 -4.32 20.24
N LEU A 144 24.97 -5.12 19.22
CA LEU A 144 24.83 -6.55 19.42
C LEU A 144 26.15 -7.20 19.78
N LEU A 145 27.23 -6.83 19.09
CA LEU A 145 28.56 -7.36 19.34
C LEU A 145 29.05 -6.99 20.75
N GLU A 146 28.79 -5.76 21.20
CA GLU A 146 29.17 -5.33 22.52
C GLU A 146 28.47 -6.13 23.61
N LYS A 147 27.21 -6.53 23.35
CA LYS A 147 26.45 -7.32 24.31
C LYS A 147 27.04 -8.71 24.55
N TYR A 148 27.79 -9.23 23.58
CA TYR A 148 28.38 -10.56 23.67
C TYR A 148 29.88 -10.59 23.95
N LYS A 149 30.42 -9.48 24.40
CA LYS A 149 31.83 -9.42 24.82
C LYS A 149 32.04 -10.11 26.17
#